data_ca02a8c678055120d06392926043e160
#
_entry.id   ca02a8c678055120d06392926043e160
#
_cell.length_a   1.000
_cell.length_b   1.000
_cell.length_c   1.000
_cell.angle_alpha   90.00
_cell.angle_beta   90.00
_cell.angle_gamma   90.00
#
_symmetry.space_group_name_H-M   'P 1'
#
loop_
_entity.id
_entity.type
_entity.pdbx_description
1 polymer ?
#
loop_
_entity_poly.entity_id
_entity_poly.type
_entity_poly.pdbx_seq_one_letter_code
_entity_poly.pdbx_strand_id
1 'polypeptide(L)'
;KVAQYTADAELVEYASPLMHSPGPVFTVRIPEMCLRERLRHVIVLEGVQDPGNVGTVIRTANALGMDTVVLTGACADLYSPKTVRAAMGALFRQPVLTCTQDELVQLLNANGLKLYGAALTDAAQDLRRVPLSPAAVAIGSEGRGLSAQLLAQCDGQIIIPMQPGAESLNAAVAAAVVMWEIARAGM
;
A
#
# COMPACT_ATOMS: atom_id res chain seq x y z
N LYS A 1 -27.29 5.13 -17.85
CA LYS A 1 -27.61 6.51 -17.39
C LYS A 1 -27.33 6.57 -15.89
N VAL A 2 -26.61 7.60 -15.43
CA VAL A 2 -26.39 7.86 -14.00
C VAL A 2 -27.51 8.78 -13.54
N ALA A 3 -28.14 8.47 -12.39
CA ALA A 3 -29.09 9.37 -11.78
C ALA A 3 -28.38 10.64 -11.28
N GLN A 4 -28.92 11.81 -11.60
CA GLN A 4 -28.37 13.09 -11.17
C GLN A 4 -29.45 13.87 -10.46
N TYR A 5 -29.06 14.47 -9.35
CA TYR A 5 -29.93 15.28 -8.50
C TYR A 5 -29.30 16.65 -8.30
N THR A 6 -30.12 17.68 -8.24
CA THR A 6 -29.69 19.02 -7.86
C THR A 6 -30.27 19.33 -6.48
N ALA A 7 -29.48 19.91 -5.62
CA ALA A 7 -29.87 20.28 -4.27
C ALA A 7 -29.19 21.61 -3.87
N ASP A 8 -29.70 22.23 -2.81
CA ASP A 8 -29.09 23.41 -2.23
C ASP A 8 -27.72 23.08 -1.62
N ALA A 9 -26.85 24.08 -1.55
CA ALA A 9 -25.47 23.92 -1.06
C ALA A 9 -25.41 23.27 0.33
N GLU A 10 -26.36 23.61 1.22
CA GLU A 10 -26.46 23.04 2.57
C GLU A 10 -26.72 21.53 2.56
N LEU A 11 -27.60 21.05 1.67
CA LEU A 11 -27.87 19.62 1.52
C LEU A 11 -26.70 18.88 0.87
N VAL A 12 -26.00 19.50 -0.07
CA VAL A 12 -24.79 18.93 -0.68
C VAL A 12 -23.69 18.82 0.36
N GLU A 13 -23.51 19.82 1.20
CA GLU A 13 -22.53 19.81 2.30
C GLU A 13 -22.88 18.73 3.35
N TYR A 14 -24.17 18.62 3.72
CA TYR A 14 -24.64 17.57 4.62
C TYR A 14 -24.39 16.15 4.09
N ALA A 15 -24.57 15.94 2.79
CA ALA A 15 -24.33 14.65 2.15
C ALA A 15 -22.85 14.34 1.93
N SER A 16 -21.99 15.36 2.01
CA SER A 16 -20.54 15.22 1.77
C SER A 16 -19.81 14.69 3.00
N PRO A 17 -18.85 13.76 2.84
CA PRO A 17 -17.92 13.40 3.91
C PRO A 17 -16.86 14.48 4.17
N LEU A 18 -16.91 15.60 3.44
CA LEU A 18 -15.97 16.72 3.55
C LEU A 18 -16.64 17.92 4.18
N MET A 19 -15.97 18.53 5.14
CA MET A 19 -16.34 19.89 5.58
C MET A 19 -16.03 20.87 4.45
N HIS A 20 -16.97 21.76 4.14
CA HIS A 20 -16.87 22.74 3.05
C HIS A 20 -16.64 22.09 1.68
N SER A 21 -17.53 21.17 1.32
CA SER A 21 -17.45 20.48 0.02
C SER A 21 -17.57 21.45 -1.15
N PRO A 22 -16.56 21.58 -2.01
CA PRO A 22 -16.59 22.54 -3.11
C PRO A 22 -17.33 22.07 -4.36
N GLY A 23 -17.89 20.87 -4.36
CA GLY A 23 -18.37 20.30 -5.61
C GLY A 23 -19.35 19.15 -5.45
N PRO A 24 -19.64 18.44 -6.54
CA PRO A 24 -20.63 17.39 -6.54
C PRO A 24 -20.23 16.23 -5.63
N VAL A 25 -21.21 15.65 -4.95
CA VAL A 25 -21.08 14.39 -4.21
C VAL A 25 -21.57 13.27 -5.11
N PHE A 26 -20.84 12.18 -5.19
CA PHE A 26 -21.26 11.01 -5.97
C PHE A 26 -20.86 9.70 -5.26
N THR A 27 -21.64 8.68 -5.49
CA THR A 27 -21.34 7.32 -5.05
C THR A 27 -20.90 6.48 -6.24
N VAL A 28 -19.95 5.57 -6.02
CA VAL A 28 -19.42 4.66 -7.03
C VAL A 28 -19.53 3.25 -6.48
N ARG A 29 -19.87 2.29 -7.34
CA ARG A 29 -19.70 0.88 -6.97
C ARG A 29 -18.22 0.59 -6.81
N ILE A 30 -17.86 -0.19 -5.79
CA ILE A 30 -16.50 -0.68 -5.62
C ILE A 30 -16.13 -1.48 -6.87
N PRO A 31 -15.07 -1.11 -7.60
CA PRO A 31 -14.68 -1.82 -8.80
C PRO A 31 -14.17 -3.22 -8.44
N GLU A 32 -14.53 -4.20 -9.25
CA GLU A 32 -13.86 -5.50 -9.22
C GLU A 32 -12.46 -5.32 -9.82
N MET A 33 -11.45 -5.54 -9.00
CA MET A 33 -10.05 -5.43 -9.42
C MET A 33 -9.56 -6.80 -9.89
N CYS A 34 -9.18 -6.87 -11.16
CA CYS A 34 -8.50 -8.05 -11.68
C CYS A 34 -6.99 -7.91 -11.45
N LEU A 35 -6.40 -8.89 -10.81
CA LEU A 35 -4.94 -9.01 -10.76
C LEU A 35 -4.40 -9.42 -12.14
N ARG A 36 -3.16 -9.07 -12.42
CA ARG A 36 -2.44 -9.62 -13.56
C ARG A 36 -2.27 -11.13 -13.39
N GLU A 37 -2.24 -11.87 -14.49
CA GLU A 37 -2.00 -13.33 -14.48
C GLU A 37 -0.69 -13.70 -13.76
N ARG A 38 0.31 -12.84 -13.84
CA ARG A 38 1.60 -13.02 -13.18
C ARG A 38 2.02 -11.73 -12.48
N LEU A 39 2.21 -11.81 -11.19
CA LEU A 39 2.74 -10.73 -10.38
C LEU A 39 4.26 -10.76 -10.36
N ARG A 40 4.88 -9.59 -10.35
CA ARG A 40 6.33 -9.40 -10.25
C ARG A 40 6.72 -8.46 -9.12
N HIS A 41 5.93 -7.41 -8.88
CA HIS A 41 6.24 -6.37 -7.90
C HIS A 41 5.04 -6.15 -7.00
N VAL A 42 5.16 -6.60 -5.77
CA VAL A 42 4.08 -6.56 -4.78
C VAL A 42 4.54 -5.75 -3.57
N ILE A 43 3.73 -4.81 -3.13
CA ILE A 43 3.92 -4.10 -1.87
C ILE A 43 2.91 -4.61 -0.86
N VAL A 44 3.40 -5.03 0.30
CA VAL A 44 2.56 -5.53 1.39
C VAL A 44 2.58 -4.51 2.52
N LEU A 45 1.43 -4.11 3.00
CA LEU A 45 1.26 -3.30 4.20
C LEU A 45 0.69 -4.16 5.31
N GLU A 46 1.41 -4.27 6.42
CA GLU A 46 0.93 -4.98 7.60
C GLU A 46 0.60 -4.01 8.72
N GLY A 47 -0.69 -3.94 9.08
CA GLY A 47 -1.16 -3.18 10.23
C GLY A 47 -0.97 -1.67 10.12
N VAL A 48 -0.86 -1.11 8.93
CA VAL A 48 -0.74 0.34 8.69
C VAL A 48 -2.10 1.00 8.93
N GLN A 49 -2.24 1.67 10.06
CA GLN A 49 -3.52 2.17 10.56
C GLN A 49 -3.85 3.60 10.10
N ASP A 50 -2.89 4.40 9.65
CA ASP A 50 -3.20 5.72 9.11
C ASP A 50 -3.71 5.61 7.66
N PRO A 51 -4.98 6.00 7.41
CA PRO A 51 -5.58 5.92 6.08
C PRO A 51 -4.90 6.85 5.06
N GLY A 52 -4.22 7.90 5.52
CA GLY A 52 -3.40 8.77 4.67
C GLY A 52 -2.17 8.03 4.14
N ASN A 53 -1.51 7.22 4.98
CA ASN A 53 -0.37 6.41 4.56
C ASN A 53 -0.81 5.32 3.58
N VAL A 54 -1.90 4.60 3.87
CA VAL A 54 -2.45 3.57 2.95
C VAL A 54 -2.76 4.20 1.59
N GLY A 55 -3.49 5.31 1.54
CA GLY A 55 -3.82 5.99 0.29
C GLY A 55 -2.59 6.51 -0.46
N THR A 56 -1.59 7.04 0.26
CA THR A 56 -0.32 7.51 -0.33
C THR A 56 0.46 6.35 -0.95
N VAL A 57 0.51 5.19 -0.28
CA VAL A 57 1.17 3.98 -0.84
C VAL A 57 0.46 3.52 -2.10
N ILE A 58 -0.88 3.46 -2.12
CA ILE A 58 -1.66 3.09 -3.31
C ILE A 58 -1.36 4.03 -4.47
N ARG A 59 -1.32 5.34 -4.22
CA ARG A 59 -0.97 6.36 -5.22
C ARG A 59 0.43 6.16 -5.76
N THR A 60 1.40 5.92 -4.90
CA THR A 60 2.81 5.73 -5.27
C THR A 60 3.00 4.42 -6.03
N ALA A 61 2.34 3.34 -5.60
CA ALA A 61 2.35 2.05 -6.29
C ALA A 61 1.83 2.16 -7.73
N ASN A 62 0.72 2.88 -7.93
CA ASN A 62 0.21 3.15 -9.27
C ASN A 62 1.20 3.95 -10.12
N ALA A 63 1.84 4.98 -9.55
CA ALA A 63 2.79 5.82 -10.27
C ALA A 63 4.09 5.08 -10.66
N LEU A 64 4.54 4.15 -9.82
CA LEU A 64 5.78 3.39 -10.02
C LEU A 64 5.56 2.00 -10.62
N GLY A 65 4.34 1.68 -11.06
CA GLY A 65 4.05 0.46 -11.81
C GLY A 65 4.09 -0.83 -11.01
N MET A 66 3.77 -0.78 -9.70
CA MET A 66 3.59 -1.99 -8.89
C MET A 66 2.38 -2.77 -9.38
N ASP A 67 2.47 -4.09 -9.39
CA ASP A 67 1.37 -4.95 -9.88
C ASP A 67 0.19 -4.95 -8.91
N THR A 68 0.45 -4.96 -7.61
CA THR A 68 -0.58 -4.89 -6.57
C THR A 68 -0.04 -4.36 -5.25
N VAL A 69 -0.94 -3.82 -4.44
CA VAL A 69 -0.73 -3.55 -3.01
C VAL A 69 -1.56 -4.56 -2.23
N VAL A 70 -0.97 -5.21 -1.24
CA VAL A 70 -1.66 -6.15 -0.35
C VAL A 70 -1.75 -5.55 1.04
N LEU A 71 -2.95 -5.51 1.61
CA LEU A 71 -3.21 -5.11 2.98
C LEU A 71 -3.42 -6.36 3.83
N THR A 72 -2.65 -6.51 4.88
CA THR A 72 -2.82 -7.62 5.84
C THR A 72 -2.83 -7.11 7.28
N GLY A 73 -3.39 -7.88 8.19
CA GLY A 73 -3.59 -7.42 9.57
C GLY A 73 -4.57 -6.24 9.66
N ALA A 74 -4.47 -5.45 10.74
CA ALA A 74 -5.37 -4.34 11.02
C ALA A 74 -4.95 -3.05 10.28
N CYS A 75 -4.96 -3.07 8.96
CA CYS A 75 -4.77 -1.86 8.15
C CYS A 75 -6.01 -0.95 8.20
N ALA A 76 -5.81 0.34 7.87
CA ALA A 76 -6.93 1.24 7.65
C ALA A 76 -7.84 0.76 6.53
N ASP A 77 -9.14 1.07 6.65
CA ASP A 77 -10.12 0.73 5.63
C ASP A 77 -9.77 1.38 4.29
N LEU A 78 -9.66 0.52 3.27
CA LEU A 78 -9.35 0.88 1.89
C LEU A 78 -10.30 1.93 1.32
N TYR A 79 -11.58 1.84 1.68
CA TYR A 79 -12.64 2.70 1.16
C TYR A 79 -13.04 3.83 2.09
N SER A 80 -12.33 4.02 3.19
CA SER A 80 -12.57 5.18 4.04
C SER A 80 -12.37 6.48 3.25
N PRO A 81 -13.16 7.54 3.51
CA PRO A 81 -13.03 8.82 2.80
C PRO A 81 -11.61 9.41 2.83
N LYS A 82 -10.87 9.16 3.91
CA LYS A 82 -9.48 9.65 4.05
C LYS A 82 -8.52 8.86 3.15
N THR A 83 -8.65 7.52 3.05
CA THR A 83 -7.86 6.68 2.15
C THR A 83 -8.13 7.04 0.69
N VAL A 84 -9.41 7.12 0.32
CA VAL A 84 -9.84 7.45 -1.06
C VAL A 84 -9.27 8.80 -1.50
N ARG A 85 -9.33 9.82 -0.65
CA ARG A 85 -8.75 11.14 -0.95
C ARG A 85 -7.23 11.08 -1.10
N ALA A 86 -6.54 10.42 -0.17
CA ALA A 86 -5.08 10.30 -0.20
C ALA A 86 -4.59 9.55 -1.44
N ALA A 87 -5.36 8.59 -1.93
CA ALA A 87 -5.06 7.84 -3.14
C ALA A 87 -5.18 8.67 -4.44
N MET A 88 -5.82 9.86 -4.41
CA MET A 88 -5.92 10.77 -5.55
C MET A 88 -6.38 10.07 -6.86
N GLY A 89 -7.40 9.21 -6.75
CA GLY A 89 -7.96 8.45 -7.88
C GLY A 89 -7.13 7.23 -8.32
N ALA A 90 -5.97 6.97 -7.74
CA ALA A 90 -5.19 5.76 -8.04
C ALA A 90 -5.94 4.49 -7.64
N LEU A 91 -6.82 4.56 -6.64
CA LEU A 91 -7.65 3.45 -6.19
C LEU A 91 -8.51 2.83 -7.29
N PHE A 92 -8.83 3.58 -8.34
CA PHE A 92 -9.58 3.07 -9.51
C PHE A 92 -8.71 2.37 -10.56
N ARG A 93 -7.39 2.34 -10.38
CA ARG A 93 -6.44 1.79 -11.36
C ARG A 93 -5.44 0.83 -10.75
N GLN A 94 -5.10 1.02 -9.48
CA GLN A 94 -4.16 0.17 -8.75
C GLN A 94 -4.91 -0.99 -8.12
N PRO A 95 -4.60 -2.24 -8.49
CA PRO A 95 -5.13 -3.39 -7.78
C PRO A 95 -4.69 -3.37 -6.31
N VAL A 96 -5.64 -3.55 -5.41
CA VAL A 96 -5.39 -3.67 -3.97
C VAL A 96 -6.14 -4.87 -3.45
N LEU A 97 -5.45 -5.74 -2.73
CA LEU A 97 -6.03 -6.90 -2.06
C LEU A 97 -6.01 -6.71 -0.55
N THR A 98 -7.04 -7.18 0.11
CA THR A 98 -7.02 -7.39 1.57
C THR A 98 -7.10 -8.87 1.82
N CYS A 99 -6.12 -9.44 2.53
CA CYS A 99 -6.06 -10.86 2.81
C CYS A 99 -5.37 -11.16 4.15
N THR A 100 -5.50 -12.38 4.60
CA THR A 100 -4.76 -12.93 5.73
C THR A 100 -3.29 -13.16 5.37
N GLN A 101 -2.43 -13.37 6.38
CA GLN A 101 -1.02 -13.71 6.12
C GLN A 101 -0.87 -15.04 5.37
N ASP A 102 -1.73 -16.03 5.66
CA ASP A 102 -1.68 -17.33 4.99
C ASP A 102 -2.06 -17.21 3.49
N GLU A 103 -3.09 -16.42 3.18
CA GLU A 103 -3.48 -16.13 1.80
C GLU A 103 -2.41 -15.33 1.05
N LEU A 104 -1.73 -14.39 1.74
CA LEU A 104 -0.58 -13.67 1.19
C LEU A 104 0.53 -14.65 0.80
N VAL A 105 0.93 -15.55 1.69
CA VAL A 105 1.99 -16.54 1.42
C VAL A 105 1.60 -17.44 0.24
N GLN A 106 0.34 -17.90 0.19
CA GLN A 106 -0.17 -18.67 -0.96
C GLN A 106 -0.08 -17.89 -2.27
N LEU A 107 -0.50 -16.61 -2.26
CA LEU A 107 -0.42 -15.73 -3.43
C LEU A 107 1.02 -15.58 -3.93
N LEU A 108 1.97 -15.33 -3.02
CA LEU A 108 3.37 -15.14 -3.36
C LEU A 108 4.00 -16.43 -3.89
N ASN A 109 3.74 -17.57 -3.27
CA ASN A 109 4.22 -18.88 -3.72
C ASN A 109 3.68 -19.24 -5.11
N ALA A 110 2.40 -18.99 -5.37
CA ALA A 110 1.78 -19.22 -6.67
C ALA A 110 2.43 -18.37 -7.80
N ASN A 111 3.01 -17.21 -7.45
CA ASN A 111 3.71 -16.35 -8.38
C ASN A 111 5.25 -16.54 -8.38
N GLY A 112 5.80 -17.41 -7.52
CA GLY A 112 7.24 -17.62 -7.36
C GLY A 112 7.97 -16.39 -6.83
N LEU A 113 7.32 -15.58 -6.02
CA LEU A 113 7.87 -14.35 -5.45
C LEU A 113 8.49 -14.58 -4.09
N LYS A 114 9.69 -14.05 -3.88
CA LYS A 114 10.29 -13.91 -2.56
C LYS A 114 9.66 -12.75 -1.81
N LEU A 115 9.51 -12.93 -0.51
CA LEU A 115 9.02 -11.90 0.41
C LEU A 115 10.18 -11.32 1.21
N TYR A 116 10.37 -10.02 1.14
CA TYR A 116 11.33 -9.31 1.97
C TYR A 116 10.60 -8.40 2.98
N GLY A 117 11.02 -8.45 4.24
CA GLY A 117 10.48 -7.58 5.28
C GLY A 117 11.35 -6.34 5.47
N ALA A 118 10.77 -5.14 5.39
CA ALA A 118 11.47 -3.91 5.77
C ALA A 118 11.50 -3.82 7.30
N ALA A 119 12.68 -4.01 7.89
CA ALA A 119 12.86 -4.07 9.34
C ALA A 119 14.19 -3.46 9.78
N LEU A 120 14.21 -2.91 10.99
CA LEU A 120 15.39 -2.34 11.64
C LEU A 120 16.05 -3.39 12.55
N THR A 121 16.67 -4.39 11.94
CA THR A 121 17.34 -5.49 12.66
C THR A 121 18.76 -5.67 12.14
N ASP A 122 19.61 -6.31 12.94
CA ASP A 122 21.01 -6.61 12.57
C ASP A 122 21.08 -7.60 11.38
N ALA A 123 20.03 -8.36 11.14
CA ALA A 123 19.95 -9.30 10.02
C ALA A 123 19.54 -8.63 8.69
N ALA A 124 19.10 -7.36 8.74
CA ALA A 124 18.60 -6.65 7.56
C ALA A 124 19.75 -6.22 6.63
N GLN A 125 19.59 -6.47 5.35
CA GLN A 125 20.52 -6.08 4.31
C GLN A 125 20.13 -4.72 3.71
N ASP A 126 21.12 -3.94 3.31
CA ASP A 126 20.87 -2.70 2.55
C ASP A 126 20.03 -3.00 1.31
N LEU A 127 18.87 -2.34 1.19
CA LEU A 127 17.91 -2.59 0.12
C LEU A 127 18.54 -2.46 -1.29
N ARG A 128 19.59 -1.65 -1.45
CA ARG A 128 20.30 -1.46 -2.72
C ARG A 128 21.10 -2.68 -3.16
N ARG A 129 21.33 -3.63 -2.25
CA ARG A 129 22.13 -4.86 -2.47
C ARG A 129 21.27 -6.11 -2.65
N VAL A 130 19.95 -5.97 -2.48
CA VAL A 130 19.02 -7.09 -2.58
C VAL A 130 18.31 -7.05 -3.93
N PRO A 131 18.21 -8.18 -4.65
CA PRO A 131 17.47 -8.23 -5.91
C PRO A 131 15.95 -8.19 -5.63
N LEU A 132 15.35 -7.00 -5.74
CA LEU A 132 13.93 -6.76 -5.48
C LEU A 132 13.03 -6.85 -6.72
N SER A 133 13.52 -7.36 -7.84
CA SER A 133 12.75 -7.50 -9.08
C SER A 133 13.04 -8.86 -9.73
N PRO A 134 12.09 -9.83 -9.71
CA PRO A 134 10.76 -9.76 -9.09
C PRO A 134 10.80 -10.03 -7.58
N ALA A 135 9.98 -9.33 -6.80
CA ALA A 135 9.85 -9.56 -5.37
C ALA A 135 8.56 -8.96 -4.78
N ALA A 136 8.22 -9.39 -3.58
CA ALA A 136 7.29 -8.73 -2.68
C ALA A 136 8.05 -8.09 -1.51
N VAL A 137 7.65 -6.89 -1.10
CA VAL A 137 8.23 -6.22 0.05
C VAL A 137 7.15 -5.81 1.04
N ALA A 138 7.31 -6.23 2.29
CA ALA A 138 6.41 -5.91 3.39
C ALA A 138 6.91 -4.70 4.18
N ILE A 139 6.00 -3.77 4.44
CA ILE A 139 6.18 -2.58 5.28
C ILE A 139 5.21 -2.69 6.45
N GLY A 140 5.73 -2.57 7.66
CA GLY A 140 4.94 -2.62 8.88
C GLY A 140 4.39 -1.27 9.32
N SER A 141 3.63 -1.27 10.42
CA SER A 141 3.13 -0.05 11.06
C SER A 141 4.27 0.77 11.68
N GLU A 142 4.05 2.08 11.80
CA GLU A 142 5.04 3.03 12.32
C GLU A 142 5.51 2.73 13.74
N GLY A 143 4.60 2.22 14.59
CA GLY A 143 4.91 1.99 16.01
C GLY A 143 5.43 0.60 16.35
N ARG A 144 5.07 -0.43 15.56
CA ARG A 144 5.39 -1.83 15.87
C ARG A 144 6.24 -2.51 14.81
N GLY A 145 6.39 -1.89 13.63
CA GLY A 145 7.01 -2.54 12.48
C GLY A 145 6.19 -3.73 11.99
N LEU A 146 6.87 -4.73 11.46
CA LEU A 146 6.30 -6.01 11.04
C LEU A 146 6.14 -6.94 12.24
N SER A 147 5.10 -7.77 12.22
CA SER A 147 4.91 -8.81 13.23
C SER A 147 5.99 -9.89 13.13
N ALA A 148 6.30 -10.53 14.26
CA ALA A 148 7.22 -11.67 14.29
C ALA A 148 6.74 -12.82 13.38
N GLN A 149 5.42 -12.98 13.28
CA GLN A 149 4.80 -14.00 12.42
C GLN A 149 5.09 -13.73 10.94
N LEU A 150 4.90 -12.49 10.46
CA LEU A 150 5.19 -12.13 9.06
C LEU A 150 6.69 -12.13 8.78
N LEU A 151 7.52 -11.65 9.73
CA LEU A 151 8.98 -11.70 9.59
C LEU A 151 9.51 -13.12 9.46
N ALA A 152 8.90 -14.10 10.15
CA ALA A 152 9.26 -15.51 10.01
C ALA A 152 8.90 -16.12 8.64
N GLN A 153 7.98 -15.49 7.90
CA GLN A 153 7.59 -15.89 6.54
C GLN A 153 8.45 -15.21 5.47
N CYS A 154 9.29 -14.24 5.85
CA CYS A 154 10.13 -13.52 4.91
C CYS A 154 11.36 -14.36 4.52
N ASP A 155 11.71 -14.36 3.24
CA ASP A 155 12.96 -14.93 2.71
C ASP A 155 14.20 -14.11 3.13
N GLY A 156 14.00 -12.86 3.52
CA GLY A 156 15.04 -11.97 4.00
C GLY A 156 14.48 -10.67 4.55
N GLN A 157 15.37 -9.90 5.17
CA GLN A 157 15.04 -8.59 5.70
C GLN A 157 15.88 -7.51 5.01
N ILE A 158 15.26 -6.37 4.76
CA ILE A 158 15.90 -5.21 4.12
C ILE A 158 15.81 -3.98 5.02
N ILE A 159 16.79 -3.12 4.88
CA ILE A 159 16.82 -1.83 5.57
C ILE A 159 17.08 -0.70 4.56
N ILE A 160 16.38 0.41 4.74
CA ILE A 160 16.73 1.68 4.11
C ILE A 160 17.84 2.31 4.94
N PRO A 161 19.06 2.49 4.41
CA PRO A 161 20.13 3.10 5.18
C PRO A 161 19.77 4.54 5.58
N MET A 162 19.92 4.84 6.85
CA MET A 162 19.64 6.15 7.43
C MET A 162 20.86 6.69 8.17
N GLN A 163 20.88 7.99 8.43
CA GLN A 163 21.91 8.61 9.27
C GLN A 163 21.80 8.15 10.72
N PRO A 164 22.93 8.05 11.45
CA PRO A 164 22.91 7.77 12.88
C PRO A 164 21.97 8.72 13.63
N GLY A 165 21.13 8.17 14.52
CA GLY A 165 20.14 8.94 15.29
C GLY A 165 18.75 9.06 14.65
N ALA A 166 18.57 8.64 13.40
CA ALA A 166 17.25 8.47 12.83
C ALA A 166 16.64 7.13 13.27
N GLU A 167 15.48 7.17 13.91
CA GLU A 167 14.83 5.96 14.45
C GLU A 167 14.02 5.22 13.38
N SER A 168 13.29 5.94 12.53
CA SER A 168 12.44 5.34 11.49
C SER A 168 12.02 6.37 10.44
N LEU A 169 11.43 5.88 9.35
CA LEU A 169 10.71 6.67 8.36
C LEU A 169 9.20 6.43 8.52
N ASN A 170 8.40 7.42 8.14
CA ASN A 170 6.97 7.21 7.94
C ASN A 170 6.73 6.04 6.98
N ALA A 171 5.71 5.21 7.25
CA ALA A 171 5.46 3.98 6.47
C ALA A 171 5.26 4.24 4.97
N ALA A 172 4.56 5.31 4.60
CA ALA A 172 4.37 5.65 3.19
C ALA A 172 5.67 6.14 2.52
N VAL A 173 6.51 6.84 3.27
CA VAL A 173 7.84 7.27 2.79
C VAL A 173 8.76 6.06 2.61
N ALA A 174 8.81 5.14 3.58
CA ALA A 174 9.58 3.91 3.47
C ALA A 174 9.12 3.08 2.26
N ALA A 175 7.80 2.91 2.10
CA ALA A 175 7.22 2.22 0.95
C ALA A 175 7.60 2.91 -0.39
N ALA A 176 7.59 4.24 -0.44
CA ALA A 176 7.97 4.99 -1.65
C ALA A 176 9.44 4.76 -2.05
N VAL A 177 10.35 4.76 -1.08
CA VAL A 177 11.78 4.49 -1.32
C VAL A 177 11.98 3.05 -1.84
N VAL A 178 11.31 2.08 -1.22
CA VAL A 178 11.36 0.67 -1.67
C VAL A 178 10.80 0.51 -3.08
N MET A 179 9.64 1.10 -3.35
CA MET A 179 9.01 1.04 -4.68
C MET A 179 9.86 1.72 -5.76
N TRP A 180 10.51 2.82 -5.42
CA TRP A 180 11.45 3.48 -6.33
C TRP A 180 12.64 2.57 -6.67
N GLU A 181 13.21 1.89 -5.66
CA GLU A 181 14.33 0.96 -5.88
C GLU A 181 13.93 -0.23 -6.76
N ILE A 182 12.72 -0.77 -6.55
CA ILE A 182 12.15 -1.81 -7.41
C ILE A 182 11.97 -1.31 -8.85
N ALA A 183 11.36 -0.13 -9.03
CA ALA A 183 11.09 0.43 -10.36
C ALA A 183 12.38 0.77 -11.12
N ARG A 184 13.36 1.35 -10.42
CA ARG A 184 14.65 1.73 -10.98
C ARG A 184 15.43 0.53 -11.56
N ALA A 185 15.29 -0.64 -10.95
CA ALA A 185 15.96 -1.85 -11.44
C ALA A 185 15.40 -2.37 -12.78
N GLY A 186 14.24 -1.88 -13.20
CA GLY A 186 13.60 -2.22 -14.49
C GLY A 186 13.67 -1.11 -15.56
N MET A 187 14.22 0.06 -15.19
CA MET A 187 14.50 1.16 -16.12
C MET A 187 15.91 1.04 -16.72
#